data_3fd3b499afb5f19580b08446d94a72d8
#
_entry.id   3fd3b499afb5f19580b08446d94a72d8
#
_cell.length_a   1.000
_cell.length_b   1.000
_cell.length_c   1.000
_cell.angle_alpha   90.00
_cell.angle_beta   90.00
_cell.angle_gamma   90.00
#
_symmetry.space_group_name_H-M   'P 1'
#
loop_
_entity.id
_entity.type
_entity.pdbx_description
1 polymer ?
#
loop_
_entity_poly.entity_id
_entity_poly.type
_entity_poly.pdbx_seq_one_letter_code
_entity_poly.pdbx_strand_id
1 'polypeptide(L)'
;MAAIASAGMQFRGEFLSAGCDDLPFERQTSVTTKTIQHTVLIRATPKEVYDALMNGKKHAQFTGARARIRAKAGAAFACYDGYITGIMLDLAPTRRIVQAWRSRGWPPGHYSIVTFALTKKPGGRTQLRFTQIGVLANDYAEKNKGWRTHYWQPLKRFLEK
;
A
#
# COMPACT_ATOMS: atom_id res chain seq x y z
N MET A 1 -2.27 -39.63 61.89
CA MET A 1 -1.51 -38.40 61.68
C MET A 1 -0.59 -38.62 60.50
N ALA A 2 -0.97 -38.11 59.35
CA ALA A 2 -0.23 -38.26 58.10
C ALA A 2 0.60 -37.01 57.83
N ALA A 3 1.90 -37.16 57.74
CA ALA A 3 2.81 -36.09 57.38
C ALA A 3 2.84 -35.93 55.84
N ILE A 4 2.53 -34.74 55.36
CA ILE A 4 2.60 -34.40 53.93
C ILE A 4 4.04 -33.94 53.66
N ALA A 5 4.79 -34.72 52.85
CA ALA A 5 6.09 -34.32 52.37
C ALA A 5 5.90 -33.36 51.17
N SER A 6 6.36 -32.13 51.31
CA SER A 6 6.45 -31.15 50.24
C SER A 6 7.64 -31.45 49.36
N ALA A 7 7.40 -31.87 48.11
CA ALA A 7 8.45 -32.01 47.11
C ALA A 7 8.66 -30.63 46.44
N GLY A 8 9.71 -29.94 46.83
CA GLY A 8 10.19 -28.73 46.16
C GLY A 8 10.84 -29.11 44.81
N MET A 9 10.18 -28.75 43.74
CA MET A 9 10.71 -28.88 42.41
C MET A 9 11.57 -27.64 42.11
N GLN A 10 12.90 -27.82 42.23
CA GLN A 10 13.86 -26.80 41.81
C GLN A 10 13.97 -26.83 40.29
N PHE A 11 13.41 -25.77 39.66
CA PHE A 11 13.74 -25.47 38.29
C PHE A 11 15.17 -24.90 38.26
N ARG A 12 16.13 -25.72 37.89
CA ARG A 12 17.42 -25.19 37.41
C ARG A 12 17.20 -24.69 35.98
N GLY A 13 17.01 -23.38 35.84
CA GLY A 13 17.05 -22.70 34.58
C GLY A 13 18.48 -22.63 34.06
N GLU A 14 18.91 -23.61 33.28
CA GLU A 14 20.03 -23.39 32.37
C GLU A 14 19.51 -22.54 31.21
N PHE A 15 19.65 -21.20 31.34
CA PHE A 15 19.61 -20.30 30.23
C PHE A 15 20.85 -20.61 29.38
N LEU A 16 20.68 -21.45 28.35
CA LEU A 16 21.63 -21.50 27.26
C LEU A 16 21.57 -20.15 26.58
N SER A 17 22.58 -19.32 26.85
CA SER A 17 22.90 -18.14 26.05
C SER A 17 23.31 -18.62 24.66
N ALA A 18 22.31 -18.94 23.83
CA ALA A 18 22.53 -19.02 22.40
C ALA A 18 22.81 -17.59 21.94
N GLY A 19 24.09 -17.30 21.70
CA GLY A 19 24.52 -16.04 21.15
C GLY A 19 23.78 -15.77 19.84
N CYS A 20 23.15 -14.60 19.73
CA CYS A 20 22.56 -14.10 18.48
C CYS A 20 23.61 -13.78 17.39
N ASP A 21 24.85 -14.23 17.58
CA ASP A 21 26.01 -13.79 16.78
C ASP A 21 26.30 -14.71 15.58
N ASP A 22 25.60 -15.85 15.43
CA ASP A 22 25.90 -16.83 14.39
C ASP A 22 24.88 -16.92 13.24
N LEU A 23 23.98 -15.96 13.10
CA LEU A 23 23.24 -15.83 11.86
C LEU A 23 24.14 -15.13 10.84
N PRO A 24 24.44 -15.78 9.68
CA PRO A 24 25.20 -15.10 8.65
C PRO A 24 24.43 -13.83 8.27
N PHE A 25 25.01 -12.69 8.58
CA PHE A 25 24.54 -11.40 8.07
C PHE A 25 24.76 -11.43 6.55
N GLU A 26 23.77 -12.00 5.84
CA GLU A 26 23.75 -11.88 4.40
C GLU A 26 23.81 -10.38 4.10
N ARG A 27 24.84 -9.95 3.37
CA ARG A 27 24.94 -8.59 2.87
C ARG A 27 23.65 -8.28 2.15
N GLN A 28 22.75 -7.58 2.84
CA GLN A 28 21.59 -7.01 2.21
C GLN A 28 22.11 -6.09 1.11
N THR A 29 21.97 -6.52 -0.13
CA THR A 29 22.14 -5.63 -1.26
C THR A 29 21.16 -4.48 -1.02
N SER A 30 21.68 -3.29 -0.72
CA SER A 30 20.84 -2.14 -0.42
C SER A 30 19.98 -1.85 -1.65
N VAL A 31 18.68 -2.07 -1.52
CA VAL A 31 17.72 -1.79 -2.58
C VAL A 31 17.56 -0.28 -2.68
N THR A 32 18.08 0.30 -3.76
CA THR A 32 17.91 1.74 -4.02
C THR A 32 16.48 2.02 -4.43
N THR A 33 15.83 2.95 -3.73
CA THR A 33 14.45 3.35 -4.01
C THR A 33 14.34 4.85 -4.27
N LYS A 34 13.23 5.25 -4.92
CA LYS A 34 12.87 6.64 -5.21
C LYS A 34 11.42 6.91 -4.80
N THR A 35 11.09 8.18 -4.64
CA THR A 35 9.73 8.65 -4.34
C THR A 35 9.12 9.31 -5.56
N ILE A 36 7.88 8.92 -5.90
CA ILE A 36 7.04 9.58 -6.91
C ILE A 36 6.09 10.53 -6.19
N GLN A 37 5.93 11.75 -6.72
CA GLN A 37 4.97 12.72 -6.22
C GLN A 37 4.23 13.37 -7.39
N HIS A 38 2.90 13.41 -7.31
CA HIS A 38 2.05 14.10 -8.27
C HIS A 38 1.01 14.95 -7.55
N THR A 39 0.62 16.05 -8.17
CA THR A 39 -0.56 16.81 -7.78
C THR A 39 -1.48 16.89 -8.98
N VAL A 40 -2.72 16.42 -8.82
CA VAL A 40 -3.72 16.34 -9.88
C VAL A 40 -4.95 17.12 -9.45
N LEU A 41 -5.40 18.08 -10.27
CA LEU A 41 -6.68 18.74 -10.09
C LEU A 41 -7.73 18.02 -10.93
N ILE A 42 -8.82 17.61 -10.28
CA ILE A 42 -9.92 16.84 -10.89
C ILE A 42 -11.22 17.62 -10.72
N ARG A 43 -12.00 17.77 -11.81
CA ARG A 43 -13.32 18.40 -11.78
C ARG A 43 -14.40 17.40 -11.32
N ALA A 44 -14.27 16.97 -10.08
CA ALA A 44 -15.18 16.09 -9.37
C ALA A 44 -15.02 16.31 -7.87
N THR A 45 -16.04 15.99 -7.10
CA THR A 45 -15.99 16.10 -5.63
C THR A 45 -15.04 15.06 -4.99
N PRO A 46 -14.52 15.31 -3.78
CA PRO A 46 -13.70 14.33 -3.08
C PRO A 46 -14.38 12.97 -2.91
N LYS A 47 -15.72 12.96 -2.78
CA LYS A 47 -16.49 11.72 -2.68
C LYS A 47 -16.46 10.93 -3.99
N GLU A 48 -16.67 11.59 -5.12
CA GLU A 48 -16.63 10.95 -6.43
C GLU A 48 -15.25 10.39 -6.74
N VAL A 49 -14.19 11.16 -6.44
CA VAL A 49 -12.80 10.70 -6.60
C VAL A 49 -12.51 9.50 -5.70
N TYR A 50 -12.88 9.57 -4.41
CA TYR A 50 -12.69 8.49 -3.45
C TYR A 50 -13.44 7.21 -3.89
N ASP A 51 -14.69 7.35 -4.31
CA ASP A 51 -15.51 6.24 -4.77
C ASP A 51 -14.91 5.59 -6.04
N ALA A 52 -14.37 6.37 -6.96
CA ALA A 52 -13.70 5.84 -8.16
C ALA A 52 -12.45 5.02 -7.80
N LEU A 53 -11.69 5.48 -6.81
CA LEU A 53 -10.47 4.80 -6.34
C LEU A 53 -10.78 3.53 -5.52
N MET A 54 -11.86 3.54 -4.74
CA MET A 54 -12.15 2.50 -3.74
C MET A 54 -13.25 1.52 -4.14
N ASN A 55 -13.95 1.76 -5.24
CA ASN A 55 -14.92 0.83 -5.78
C ASN A 55 -14.32 0.05 -6.96
N GLY A 56 -14.18 -1.28 -6.82
CA GLY A 56 -13.54 -2.12 -7.83
C GLY A 56 -14.19 -2.04 -9.21
N LYS A 57 -15.53 -1.88 -9.29
CA LYS A 57 -16.24 -1.73 -10.58
C LYS A 57 -15.91 -0.41 -11.25
N LYS A 58 -15.95 0.71 -10.50
CA LYS A 58 -15.58 2.04 -11.01
C LYS A 58 -14.11 2.10 -11.40
N HIS A 59 -13.25 1.50 -10.57
CA HIS A 59 -11.81 1.39 -10.87
C HIS A 59 -11.57 0.65 -12.18
N ALA A 60 -12.23 -0.49 -12.39
CA ALA A 60 -12.14 -1.25 -13.63
C ALA A 60 -12.68 -0.46 -14.85
N GLN A 61 -13.71 0.36 -14.66
CA GLN A 61 -14.27 1.20 -15.73
C GLN A 61 -13.29 2.25 -16.23
N PHE A 62 -12.54 2.92 -15.34
CA PHE A 62 -11.60 3.93 -15.82
C PHE A 62 -10.24 3.35 -16.23
N THR A 63 -9.80 2.24 -15.64
CA THR A 63 -8.51 1.62 -15.99
C THR A 63 -8.61 0.68 -17.19
N GLY A 64 -9.79 0.18 -17.51
CA GLY A 64 -9.98 -0.85 -18.54
C GLY A 64 -9.54 -2.25 -18.13
N ALA A 65 -9.22 -2.47 -16.86
CA ALA A 65 -8.71 -3.73 -16.34
C ALA A 65 -9.41 -4.12 -15.05
N ARG A 66 -9.51 -5.42 -14.78
CA ARG A 66 -10.20 -5.93 -13.58
C ARG A 66 -9.53 -5.43 -12.29
N ALA A 67 -10.37 -5.09 -11.33
CA ALA A 67 -9.93 -4.69 -10.00
C ALA A 67 -10.79 -5.39 -8.92
N ARG A 68 -10.12 -5.85 -7.87
CA ARG A 68 -10.73 -6.33 -6.64
C ARG A 68 -10.27 -5.42 -5.52
N ILE A 69 -11.16 -4.56 -5.07
CA ILE A 69 -10.90 -3.56 -4.04
C ILE A 69 -11.98 -3.68 -2.97
N ARG A 70 -11.54 -3.76 -1.72
CA ARG A 70 -12.42 -3.70 -0.56
C ARG A 70 -12.00 -2.48 0.28
N ALA A 71 -12.93 -1.56 0.51
CA ALA A 71 -12.71 -0.33 1.28
C ALA A 71 -12.68 -0.61 2.78
N LYS A 72 -11.67 -1.36 3.23
CA LYS A 72 -11.45 -1.73 4.63
C LYS A 72 -9.96 -1.80 4.92
N ALA A 73 -9.50 -1.16 6.00
CA ALA A 73 -8.12 -1.30 6.46
C ALA A 73 -7.80 -2.77 6.76
N GLY A 74 -6.60 -3.21 6.39
CA GLY A 74 -6.14 -4.59 6.45
C GLY A 74 -6.61 -5.47 5.28
N ALA A 75 -7.51 -5.01 4.41
CA ALA A 75 -7.97 -5.80 3.28
C ALA A 75 -6.95 -5.80 2.13
N ALA A 76 -6.74 -6.98 1.54
CA ALA A 76 -5.97 -7.11 0.31
C ALA A 76 -6.72 -6.52 -0.88
N PHE A 77 -5.99 -5.98 -1.85
CA PHE A 77 -6.53 -5.54 -3.12
C PHE A 77 -5.68 -6.03 -4.29
N ALA A 78 -6.29 -6.08 -5.47
CA ALA A 78 -5.63 -6.36 -6.74
C ALA A 78 -6.22 -5.49 -7.85
N CYS A 79 -5.35 -4.90 -8.68
CA CYS A 79 -5.71 -4.07 -9.82
C CYS A 79 -4.95 -4.52 -11.07
N TYR A 80 -5.42 -4.10 -12.25
CA TYR A 80 -4.80 -4.44 -13.54
C TYR A 80 -4.62 -5.96 -13.70
N ASP A 81 -5.71 -6.71 -13.50
CA ASP A 81 -5.71 -8.18 -13.61
C ASP A 81 -4.69 -8.87 -12.68
N GLY A 82 -4.39 -8.26 -11.53
CA GLY A 82 -3.43 -8.76 -10.56
C GLY A 82 -1.97 -8.38 -10.85
N TYR A 83 -1.73 -7.48 -11.83
CA TYR A 83 -0.39 -6.92 -12.03
C TYR A 83 0.04 -6.06 -10.84
N ILE A 84 -0.90 -5.36 -10.23
CA ILE A 84 -0.72 -4.61 -8.99
C ILE A 84 -1.47 -5.31 -7.87
N THR A 85 -0.80 -5.53 -6.75
CA THR A 85 -1.39 -6.10 -5.54
C THR A 85 -0.98 -5.30 -4.31
N GLY A 86 -1.73 -5.44 -3.22
CA GLY A 86 -1.37 -4.76 -1.99
C GLY A 86 -2.36 -4.95 -0.86
N ILE A 87 -2.18 -4.14 0.17
CA ILE A 87 -3.00 -4.13 1.38
C ILE A 87 -3.42 -2.68 1.66
N MET A 88 -4.69 -2.46 1.99
CA MET A 88 -5.17 -1.18 2.50
C MET A 88 -4.64 -0.98 3.91
N LEU A 89 -3.80 0.02 4.13
CA LEU A 89 -3.19 0.28 5.43
C LEU A 89 -4.06 1.20 6.29
N ASP A 90 -4.54 2.29 5.69
CA ASP A 90 -5.37 3.27 6.38
C ASP A 90 -6.35 3.96 5.42
N LEU A 91 -7.54 4.22 5.88
CA LEU A 91 -8.61 4.86 5.13
C LEU A 91 -9.28 5.96 5.96
N ALA A 92 -9.24 7.19 5.46
CA ALA A 92 -10.10 8.28 5.92
C ALA A 92 -11.06 8.62 4.77
N PRO A 93 -12.32 8.17 4.79
CA PRO A 93 -13.26 8.32 3.69
C PRO A 93 -13.30 9.76 3.15
N THR A 94 -13.29 9.91 1.85
CA THR A 94 -13.26 11.17 1.09
C THR A 94 -12.02 12.06 1.29
N ARG A 95 -11.06 11.64 2.13
CA ARG A 95 -9.87 12.45 2.47
C ARG A 95 -8.53 11.78 2.20
N ARG A 96 -8.39 10.49 2.54
CA ARG A 96 -7.10 9.81 2.46
C ARG A 96 -7.25 8.32 2.23
N ILE A 97 -6.35 7.77 1.41
CA ILE A 97 -6.15 6.34 1.21
C ILE A 97 -4.66 6.07 1.34
N VAL A 98 -4.27 5.10 2.15
CA VAL A 98 -2.89 4.63 2.29
C VAL A 98 -2.82 3.13 2.00
N GLN A 99 -1.89 2.74 1.14
CA GLN A 99 -1.74 1.37 0.68
C GLN A 99 -0.28 0.91 0.76
N ALA A 100 -0.05 -0.32 1.21
CA ALA A 100 1.13 -1.07 0.81
C ALA A 100 0.88 -1.58 -0.62
N TRP A 101 1.72 -1.21 -1.57
CA TRP A 101 1.50 -1.38 -2.99
C TRP A 101 2.70 -2.11 -3.62
N ARG A 102 2.42 -3.10 -4.44
CA ARG A 102 3.43 -3.93 -5.06
C ARG A 102 3.13 -4.17 -6.54
N SER A 103 4.15 -3.99 -7.40
CA SER A 103 4.10 -4.38 -8.80
C SER A 103 4.53 -5.83 -8.98
N ARG A 104 3.93 -6.52 -9.95
CA ARG A 104 4.40 -7.84 -10.38
C ARG A 104 5.87 -7.75 -10.83
N GLY A 105 6.68 -8.74 -10.48
CA GLY A 105 8.11 -8.74 -10.80
C GLY A 105 9.00 -8.04 -9.77
N TRP A 106 8.45 -7.33 -8.80
CA TRP A 106 9.24 -6.84 -7.68
C TRP A 106 9.71 -7.98 -6.78
N PRO A 107 10.87 -7.86 -6.12
CA PRO A 107 11.37 -8.90 -5.22
C PRO A 107 10.32 -9.27 -4.17
N PRO A 108 10.28 -10.53 -3.72
CA PRO A 108 9.38 -10.96 -2.64
C PRO A 108 9.51 -10.06 -1.42
N GLY A 109 8.38 -9.65 -0.83
CA GLY A 109 8.35 -8.79 0.37
C GLY A 109 8.61 -7.31 0.11
N HIS A 110 9.01 -6.89 -1.10
CA HIS A 110 9.18 -5.48 -1.41
C HIS A 110 7.84 -4.81 -1.70
N TYR A 111 7.50 -3.80 -0.92
CA TYR A 111 6.32 -2.94 -1.08
C TYR A 111 6.74 -1.47 -1.09
N SER A 112 6.03 -0.67 -1.86
CA SER A 112 6.04 0.78 -1.73
C SER A 112 4.82 1.23 -0.92
N ILE A 113 4.88 2.41 -0.33
CA ILE A 113 3.75 3.03 0.34
C ILE A 113 3.16 4.09 -0.56
N VAL A 114 1.90 3.89 -0.91
CA VAL A 114 1.11 4.82 -1.73
C VAL A 114 0.15 5.58 -0.84
N THR A 115 0.12 6.90 -1.00
CA THR A 115 -0.84 7.79 -0.33
C THR A 115 -1.57 8.63 -1.35
N PHE A 116 -2.90 8.60 -1.30
CA PHE A 116 -3.78 9.54 -1.98
C PHE A 116 -4.38 10.47 -0.93
N ALA A 117 -4.11 11.76 -1.02
CA ALA A 117 -4.70 12.78 -0.16
C ALA A 117 -5.61 13.69 -0.99
N LEU A 118 -6.89 13.76 -0.61
CA LEU A 118 -7.93 14.48 -1.32
C LEU A 118 -8.30 15.75 -0.56
N THR A 119 -8.23 16.90 -1.23
CA THR A 119 -8.61 18.20 -0.68
C THR A 119 -9.66 18.84 -1.56
N LYS A 120 -10.80 19.19 -0.98
CA LYS A 120 -11.85 19.93 -1.66
C LYS A 120 -11.33 21.30 -2.12
N LYS A 121 -11.66 21.68 -3.35
CA LYS A 121 -11.37 23.00 -3.92
C LYS A 121 -12.67 23.68 -4.38
N PRO A 122 -12.68 25.02 -4.52
CA PRO A 122 -13.85 25.74 -5.04
C PRO A 122 -14.31 25.20 -6.39
N GLY A 123 -15.61 25.30 -6.68
CA GLY A 123 -16.21 24.85 -7.94
C GLY A 123 -16.32 23.33 -8.09
N GLY A 124 -16.57 22.62 -6.99
CA GLY A 124 -16.79 21.16 -7.03
C GLY A 124 -15.57 20.36 -7.47
N ARG A 125 -14.38 20.88 -7.26
CA ARG A 125 -13.11 20.26 -7.67
C ARG A 125 -12.41 19.60 -6.50
N THR A 126 -11.52 18.66 -6.81
CA THR A 126 -10.63 17.99 -5.85
C THR A 126 -9.19 18.15 -6.28
N GLN A 127 -8.34 18.58 -5.36
CA GLN A 127 -6.90 18.43 -5.49
C GLN A 127 -6.51 17.08 -4.88
N LEU A 128 -5.99 16.19 -5.70
CA LEU A 128 -5.42 14.93 -5.29
C LEU A 128 -3.90 15.10 -5.23
N ARG A 129 -3.33 14.94 -4.03
CA ARG A 129 -1.87 14.79 -3.85
C ARG A 129 -1.55 13.32 -3.70
N PHE A 130 -0.69 12.86 -4.56
CA PHE A 130 -0.23 11.48 -4.64
C PHE A 130 1.23 11.40 -4.25
N THR A 131 1.55 10.42 -3.40
CA THR A 131 2.92 10.10 -3.04
C THR A 131 3.10 8.58 -3.06
N GLN A 132 4.19 8.10 -3.67
CA GLN A 132 4.59 6.70 -3.61
C GLN A 132 6.05 6.62 -3.18
N ILE A 133 6.29 6.12 -1.97
CA ILE A 133 7.61 5.98 -1.36
C ILE A 133 8.08 4.54 -1.49
N GLY A 134 9.35 4.32 -1.80
CA GLY A 134 9.92 2.97 -1.88
C GLY A 134 9.79 2.33 -3.27
N VAL A 135 9.64 3.10 -4.33
CA VAL A 135 9.68 2.61 -5.71
C VAL A 135 11.10 2.20 -6.07
N LEU A 136 11.29 0.99 -6.60
CA LEU A 136 12.60 0.55 -7.07
C LEU A 136 13.18 1.55 -8.08
N ALA A 137 14.46 1.91 -7.91
CA ALA A 137 15.10 2.96 -8.70
C ALA A 137 15.10 2.64 -10.21
N ASN A 138 15.27 1.38 -10.58
CA ASN A 138 15.21 0.89 -11.96
C ASN A 138 13.80 0.93 -12.57
N ASP A 139 12.75 0.91 -11.72
CA ASP A 139 11.34 0.91 -12.13
C ASP A 139 10.70 2.31 -12.06
N TYR A 140 11.42 3.27 -11.48
CA TYR A 140 10.89 4.61 -11.20
C TYR A 140 10.33 5.32 -12.44
N ALA A 141 11.07 5.33 -13.55
CA ALA A 141 10.67 6.04 -14.76
C ALA A 141 9.36 5.47 -15.34
N GLU A 142 9.26 4.15 -15.41
CA GLU A 142 8.08 3.44 -15.89
C GLU A 142 6.86 3.70 -14.99
N LYS A 143 7.02 3.54 -13.68
CA LYS A 143 5.92 3.77 -12.72
C LYS A 143 5.47 5.22 -12.69
N ASN A 144 6.42 6.18 -12.72
CA ASN A 144 6.11 7.61 -12.77
C ASN A 144 5.33 8.00 -14.03
N LYS A 145 5.70 7.45 -15.19
CA LYS A 145 4.95 7.61 -16.45
C LYS A 145 3.60 6.91 -16.37
N GLY A 146 3.57 5.67 -15.87
CA GLY A 146 2.36 4.85 -15.75
C GLY A 146 1.26 5.52 -14.94
N TRP A 147 1.58 6.12 -13.80
CA TRP A 147 0.60 6.89 -13.02
C TRP A 147 -0.06 8.01 -13.82
N ARG A 148 0.70 8.72 -14.68
CA ARG A 148 0.17 9.80 -15.50
C ARG A 148 -0.73 9.28 -16.62
N THR A 149 -0.24 8.31 -17.40
CA THR A 149 -0.87 7.87 -18.65
C THR A 149 -1.96 6.83 -18.45
N HIS A 150 -1.76 5.90 -17.51
CA HIS A 150 -2.67 4.79 -17.29
C HIS A 150 -3.59 4.98 -16.08
N TYR A 151 -3.36 6.01 -15.27
CA TYR A 151 -4.17 6.26 -14.08
C TYR A 151 -4.83 7.63 -14.05
N TRP A 152 -4.04 8.74 -14.01
CA TRP A 152 -4.62 10.09 -13.88
C TRP A 152 -5.43 10.53 -15.10
N GLN A 153 -4.93 10.31 -16.30
CA GLN A 153 -5.64 10.65 -17.52
C GLN A 153 -6.96 9.88 -17.67
N PRO A 154 -7.00 8.55 -17.52
CA PRO A 154 -8.25 7.80 -17.53
C PRO A 154 -9.23 8.22 -16.41
N LEU A 155 -8.73 8.42 -15.18
CA LEU A 155 -9.54 8.85 -14.04
C LEU A 155 -10.22 10.19 -14.32
N LYS A 156 -9.48 11.17 -14.85
CA LYS A 156 -10.04 12.47 -15.24
C LYS A 156 -11.11 12.32 -16.31
N ARG A 157 -10.83 11.58 -17.38
CA ARG A 157 -11.84 11.32 -18.44
C ARG A 157 -13.10 10.64 -17.90
N PHE A 158 -12.98 9.79 -16.91
CA PHE A 158 -14.09 9.09 -16.29
C PHE A 158 -14.95 10.01 -15.42
N LEU A 159 -14.33 10.92 -14.67
CA LEU A 159 -15.00 11.79 -13.70
C LEU A 159 -15.43 13.15 -14.24
N GLU A 160 -14.75 13.69 -15.24
CA GLU A 160 -14.96 15.05 -15.78
C GLU A 160 -15.89 15.08 -16.99
N LYS A 161 -16.90 14.21 -16.98
CA LYS A 161 -17.93 14.17 -18.04
C LYS A 161 -18.89 15.36 -17.94
#